data_b51d7e409963acfdcd5b0fd7fca05866
#
_entry.id   b51d7e409963acfdcd5b0fd7fca05866
#
_cell.length_a   1.000
_cell.length_b   1.000
_cell.length_c   1.000
_cell.angle_alpha   90.00
_cell.angle_beta   90.00
_cell.angle_gamma   90.00
#
_symmetry.space_group_name_H-M   'P 1'
#
loop_
_entity.id
_entity.type
_entity.pdbx_description
1 polymer ?
#
loop_
_entity_poly.entity_id
_entity_poly.type
_entity_poly.pdbx_seq_one_letter_code
_entity_poly.pdbx_strand_id
1 'polypeptide(L)'
;MFIFTPPNTNFFNKIPLVKAIILVAGAGTKLRPLTYTQPKALIPIAGKTILSVIVDQLLEAGIQEFVFVIGYLGDKIQHYIAKTYPNLSCSFITQTDRNGTGHAIWLTKNVVNKNEDLMIVLGDTICDHDLKTVVNSNISQIGVKKVDDPRDFGVAELNKNDEVLKVVEKPLIPKSNMAMVGIYYIKETAALFNALDEQLSENEKDAEGEYHLTNALQFMIEKGINFKAFRVANWFDCGKKENLLTTNAILLKDLEDLGGNHRSEKYNNSVIIPPVSIADGCIINNSIIGPNATIGENTIISASIIKDSIIGSYAKLEEVVLHSSIIGNDAFVHGVTQSLNIGDNTEIDLG
;
A
#
# COMPACT_ATOMS: atom_id res chain seq x y z
N MET A 1 -57.89 -27.59 9.54
CA MET A 1 -57.00 -26.84 10.42
C MET A 1 -55.59 -27.13 9.98
N PHE A 2 -55.06 -26.30 9.04
CA PHE A 2 -53.72 -26.46 8.53
C PHE A 2 -52.76 -25.69 9.40
N ILE A 3 -51.83 -26.41 10.04
CA ILE A 3 -50.77 -25.81 10.85
C ILE A 3 -49.67 -25.37 9.91
N PHE A 4 -49.53 -24.05 9.71
CA PHE A 4 -48.36 -23.45 9.05
C PHE A 4 -47.19 -23.46 10.02
N THR A 5 -46.19 -24.29 9.75
CA THR A 5 -44.85 -24.14 10.35
C THR A 5 -44.13 -23.04 9.60
N PRO A 6 -43.60 -21.99 10.27
CA PRO A 6 -42.80 -20.98 9.60
C PRO A 6 -41.46 -21.60 9.12
N PRO A 7 -40.94 -21.16 7.98
CA PRO A 7 -39.66 -21.65 7.51
C PRO A 7 -38.55 -21.23 8.48
N ASN A 8 -37.70 -22.19 8.80
CA ASN A 8 -36.54 -22.06 9.67
C ASN A 8 -35.52 -21.11 9.02
N THR A 9 -35.59 -19.80 9.28
CA THR A 9 -34.68 -18.77 8.81
C THR A 9 -33.55 -18.58 9.82
N ASN A 10 -32.63 -19.54 9.89
CA ASN A 10 -31.35 -19.37 10.58
C ASN A 10 -30.20 -19.72 9.64
N PHE A 11 -30.12 -19.06 8.48
CA PHE A 11 -28.89 -18.88 7.74
C PHE A 11 -28.37 -17.45 8.04
N PHE A 12 -28.03 -17.17 9.28
CA PHE A 12 -27.02 -16.16 9.55
C PHE A 12 -25.72 -16.78 9.06
N ASN A 13 -25.31 -16.47 7.81
CA ASN A 13 -23.93 -16.62 7.41
C ASN A 13 -23.11 -15.88 8.47
N LYS A 14 -22.49 -16.64 9.36
CA LYS A 14 -21.52 -16.12 10.33
C LYS A 14 -20.40 -15.54 9.48
N ILE A 15 -20.36 -14.22 9.32
CA ILE A 15 -19.22 -13.56 8.67
C ILE A 15 -17.99 -14.10 9.41
N PRO A 16 -17.06 -14.74 8.73
CA PRO A 16 -15.86 -15.26 9.39
C PRO A 16 -15.19 -14.09 10.11
N LEU A 17 -14.80 -14.32 11.36
CA LEU A 17 -14.04 -13.31 12.11
C LEU A 17 -12.65 -13.24 11.51
N VAL A 18 -12.44 -12.27 10.62
CA VAL A 18 -11.17 -12.03 9.94
C VAL A 18 -10.47 -10.86 10.60
N LYS A 19 -9.22 -11.07 11.01
CA LYS A 19 -8.36 -10.03 11.55
C LYS A 19 -7.30 -9.62 10.53
N ALA A 20 -7.15 -8.33 10.27
CA ALA A 20 -6.10 -7.82 9.39
C ALA A 20 -4.79 -7.63 10.15
N ILE A 21 -3.68 -8.09 9.59
CA ILE A 21 -2.32 -7.76 10.03
C ILE A 21 -1.68 -6.92 8.93
N ILE A 22 -1.34 -5.66 9.24
CA ILE A 22 -0.71 -4.74 8.28
C ILE A 22 0.74 -4.49 8.71
N LEU A 23 1.69 -4.85 7.82
CA LEU A 23 3.12 -4.74 8.10
C LEU A 23 3.65 -3.38 7.67
N VAL A 24 3.80 -2.45 8.61
CA VAL A 24 4.25 -1.06 8.38
C VAL A 24 5.52 -0.70 9.16
N ALA A 25 6.32 -1.69 9.54
CA ALA A 25 7.56 -1.50 10.30
C ALA A 25 8.76 -1.04 9.46
N GLY A 26 8.66 -1.11 8.13
CA GLY A 26 9.75 -0.83 7.20
C GLY A 26 10.21 0.63 7.18
N ALA A 27 11.53 0.87 7.02
CA ALA A 27 12.10 2.23 6.96
C ALA A 27 11.90 2.96 5.63
N GLY A 28 11.45 2.28 4.57
CA GLY A 28 11.24 2.88 3.26
C GLY A 28 12.50 3.48 2.61
N THR A 29 13.65 2.85 2.76
CA THR A 29 14.97 3.39 2.38
C THR A 29 15.06 3.82 0.90
N LYS A 30 14.33 3.15 0.01
CA LYS A 30 14.29 3.47 -1.44
C LYS A 30 13.59 4.80 -1.77
N LEU A 31 12.83 5.34 -0.81
CA LEU A 31 12.11 6.64 -0.95
C LEU A 31 12.76 7.77 -0.15
N ARG A 32 13.99 7.57 0.34
CA ARG A 32 14.76 8.67 0.93
C ARG A 32 15.04 9.76 -0.11
N PRO A 33 15.01 11.05 0.29
CA PRO A 33 15.00 11.57 1.67
C PRO A 33 13.63 11.67 2.34
N LEU A 34 12.50 11.49 1.64
CA LEU A 34 11.13 11.63 2.19
C LEU A 34 10.93 10.80 3.47
N THR A 35 11.42 9.57 3.46
CA THR A 35 11.24 8.63 4.57
C THR A 35 12.21 8.81 5.73
N TYR A 36 13.00 9.89 5.77
CA TYR A 36 13.73 10.27 6.99
C TYR A 36 12.79 10.81 8.08
N THR A 37 11.75 11.53 7.66
CA THR A 37 10.84 12.23 8.57
C THR A 37 9.42 11.68 8.56
N GLN A 38 9.04 10.90 7.54
CA GLN A 38 7.71 10.36 7.38
C GLN A 38 7.74 8.85 7.09
N PRO A 39 6.92 8.02 7.79
CA PRO A 39 6.78 6.62 7.44
C PRO A 39 6.34 6.46 5.98
N LYS A 40 6.89 5.47 5.26
CA LYS A 40 6.49 5.17 3.87
C LYS A 40 4.97 5.02 3.72
N ALA A 41 4.33 4.33 4.65
CA ALA A 41 2.89 4.09 4.64
C ALA A 41 2.04 5.37 4.77
N LEU A 42 2.62 6.48 5.23
CA LEU A 42 1.94 7.78 5.34
C LEU A 42 2.26 8.76 4.20
N ILE A 43 2.99 8.33 3.17
CA ILE A 43 3.22 9.15 1.97
C ILE A 43 1.86 9.39 1.30
N PRO A 44 1.57 10.66 0.92
CA PRO A 44 0.32 11.00 0.25
C PRO A 44 0.25 10.39 -1.16
N ILE A 45 -0.95 9.93 -1.53
CA ILE A 45 -1.27 9.37 -2.82
C ILE A 45 -2.76 9.62 -3.12
N ALA A 46 -3.07 10.23 -4.24
CA ALA A 46 -4.44 10.52 -4.68
C ALA A 46 -5.34 11.13 -3.59
N GLY A 47 -4.79 12.04 -2.76
CA GLY A 47 -5.53 12.72 -1.69
C GLY A 47 -5.69 11.92 -0.39
N LYS A 48 -5.14 10.71 -0.31
CA LYS A 48 -5.09 9.86 0.90
C LYS A 48 -3.63 9.54 1.23
N THR A 49 -3.38 8.70 2.23
CA THR A 49 -2.08 8.05 2.42
C THR A 49 -2.12 6.62 1.88
N ILE A 50 -0.98 6.01 1.59
CA ILE A 50 -0.90 4.59 1.21
C ILE A 50 -1.64 3.74 2.24
N LEU A 51 -1.41 3.99 3.54
CA LEU A 51 -2.05 3.26 4.63
C LEU A 51 -3.57 3.42 4.63
N SER A 52 -4.09 4.62 4.37
CA SER A 52 -5.54 4.83 4.28
C SER A 52 -6.17 4.06 3.13
N VAL A 53 -5.52 4.01 1.98
CA VAL A 53 -6.02 3.20 0.85
C VAL A 53 -6.13 1.73 1.25
N ILE A 54 -5.11 1.19 1.92
CA ILE A 54 -5.11 -0.20 2.40
C ILE A 54 -6.21 -0.43 3.44
N VAL A 55 -6.32 0.44 4.45
CA VAL A 55 -7.31 0.31 5.53
C VAL A 55 -8.73 0.41 4.97
N ASP A 56 -9.00 1.36 4.07
CA ASP A 56 -10.31 1.55 3.46
C ASP A 56 -10.72 0.30 2.65
N GLN A 57 -9.82 -0.29 1.85
CA GLN A 57 -10.08 -1.53 1.11
C GLN A 57 -10.42 -2.70 2.04
N LEU A 58 -9.74 -2.81 3.18
CA LEU A 58 -10.00 -3.86 4.16
C LEU A 58 -11.33 -3.64 4.91
N LEU A 59 -11.67 -2.40 5.24
CA LEU A 59 -12.97 -2.03 5.81
C LEU A 59 -14.10 -2.32 4.83
N GLU A 60 -13.94 -1.99 3.56
CA GLU A 60 -14.90 -2.31 2.50
C GLU A 60 -15.07 -3.83 2.32
N ALA A 61 -14.02 -4.62 2.54
CA ALA A 61 -14.10 -6.09 2.57
C ALA A 61 -14.83 -6.65 3.81
N GLY A 62 -15.18 -5.79 4.79
CA GLY A 62 -15.90 -6.16 6.01
C GLY A 62 -15.00 -6.52 7.19
N ILE A 63 -13.71 -6.32 7.11
CA ILE A 63 -12.77 -6.56 8.21
C ILE A 63 -12.89 -5.42 9.22
N GLN A 64 -13.00 -5.75 10.51
CA GLN A 64 -13.23 -4.78 11.59
C GLN A 64 -12.12 -4.75 12.64
N GLU A 65 -11.27 -5.76 12.69
CA GLU A 65 -10.17 -5.87 13.66
C GLU A 65 -8.82 -5.82 12.96
N PHE A 66 -7.93 -4.96 13.47
CA PHE A 66 -6.65 -4.66 12.85
C PHE A 66 -5.49 -4.81 13.82
N VAL A 67 -4.38 -5.33 13.33
CA VAL A 67 -3.08 -5.33 14.00
C VAL A 67 -2.09 -4.64 13.09
N PHE A 68 -1.54 -3.55 13.54
CA PHE A 68 -0.45 -2.84 12.83
C PHE A 68 0.88 -3.27 13.42
N VAL A 69 1.73 -3.90 12.61
CA VAL A 69 3.11 -4.13 13.00
C VAL A 69 3.92 -2.90 12.60
N ILE A 70 4.29 -2.10 13.60
CA ILE A 70 4.98 -0.83 13.46
C ILE A 70 6.47 -0.97 13.82
N GLY A 71 7.27 -0.03 13.37
CA GLY A 71 8.70 0.02 13.67
C GLY A 71 9.22 1.44 13.57
N TYR A 72 10.05 1.72 12.58
CA TYR A 72 10.59 3.05 12.34
C TYR A 72 9.48 4.11 12.16
N LEU A 73 9.54 5.17 12.98
CA LEU A 73 8.51 6.22 13.06
C LEU A 73 7.09 5.69 13.36
N GLY A 74 6.98 4.59 14.10
CA GLY A 74 5.72 3.94 14.41
C GLY A 74 4.74 4.80 15.20
N ASP A 75 5.23 5.73 16.03
CA ASP A 75 4.46 6.74 16.73
C ASP A 75 3.63 7.61 15.79
N LYS A 76 4.17 7.98 14.63
CA LYS A 76 3.44 8.74 13.61
C LYS A 76 2.30 7.92 12.99
N ILE A 77 2.51 6.61 12.80
CA ILE A 77 1.46 5.70 12.32
C ILE A 77 0.34 5.58 13.35
N GLN A 78 0.69 5.37 14.63
CA GLN A 78 -0.30 5.32 15.72
C GLN A 78 -1.13 6.59 15.81
N HIS A 79 -0.47 7.74 15.80
CA HIS A 79 -1.15 9.05 15.82
C HIS A 79 -2.08 9.23 14.61
N TYR A 80 -1.61 8.86 13.43
CA TYR A 80 -2.40 8.97 12.19
C TYR A 80 -3.65 8.09 12.23
N ILE A 81 -3.53 6.83 12.63
CA ILE A 81 -4.67 5.91 12.74
C ILE A 81 -5.67 6.41 13.79
N ALA A 82 -5.21 6.83 14.97
CA ALA A 82 -6.08 7.36 16.01
C ALA A 82 -6.86 8.60 15.57
N LYS A 83 -6.23 9.48 14.78
CA LYS A 83 -6.86 10.70 14.25
C LYS A 83 -7.83 10.40 13.10
N THR A 84 -7.43 9.56 12.16
CA THR A 84 -8.18 9.35 10.90
C THR A 84 -9.27 8.30 11.06
N TYR A 85 -9.05 7.30 11.91
CA TYR A 85 -9.97 6.17 12.15
C TYR A 85 -10.26 6.01 13.64
N PRO A 86 -10.92 6.99 14.31
CA PRO A 86 -11.07 7.00 15.77
C PRO A 86 -11.90 5.84 16.34
N ASN A 87 -12.69 5.18 15.50
CA ASN A 87 -13.55 4.05 15.88
C ASN A 87 -12.98 2.69 15.43
N LEU A 88 -11.77 2.65 14.88
CA LEU A 88 -11.15 1.42 14.40
C LEU A 88 -10.73 0.53 15.57
N SER A 89 -11.21 -0.71 15.61
CA SER A 89 -10.69 -1.71 16.56
C SER A 89 -9.30 -2.14 16.12
N CYS A 90 -8.26 -1.65 16.79
CA CYS A 90 -6.88 -1.94 16.38
C CYS A 90 -5.92 -2.10 17.56
N SER A 91 -4.83 -2.83 17.32
CA SER A 91 -3.68 -2.94 18.19
C SER A 91 -2.40 -2.67 17.44
N PHE A 92 -1.35 -2.24 18.16
CA PHE A 92 -0.05 -1.94 17.60
C PHE A 92 1.00 -2.84 18.23
N ILE A 93 1.78 -3.52 17.39
CA ILE A 93 2.88 -4.38 17.82
C ILE A 93 4.17 -3.78 17.25
N THR A 94 5.16 -3.57 18.13
CA THR A 94 6.43 -2.97 17.71
C THR A 94 7.42 -4.04 17.29
N GLN A 95 7.90 -3.96 16.05
CA GLN A 95 9.05 -4.72 15.57
C GLN A 95 10.30 -3.85 15.73
N THR A 96 11.06 -4.09 16.80
CA THR A 96 12.29 -3.36 17.10
C THR A 96 13.41 -3.76 16.15
N ASP A 97 13.62 -5.06 16.02
CA ASP A 97 14.62 -5.64 15.13
C ASP A 97 14.00 -6.01 13.80
N ARG A 98 14.58 -5.53 12.71
CA ARG A 98 14.07 -5.77 11.33
C ARG A 98 14.48 -7.15 10.85
N ASN A 99 13.96 -8.17 11.49
CA ASN A 99 14.26 -9.57 11.17
C ASN A 99 13.31 -10.16 10.09
N GLY A 100 12.75 -9.34 9.21
CA GLY A 100 11.92 -9.79 8.09
C GLY A 100 10.42 -9.87 8.38
N THR A 101 9.65 -10.26 7.35
CA THR A 101 8.18 -10.29 7.37
C THR A 101 7.62 -11.44 8.22
N GLY A 102 8.29 -12.59 8.23
CA GLY A 102 7.92 -13.72 9.09
C GLY A 102 8.00 -13.37 10.57
N HIS A 103 9.11 -12.73 10.98
CA HIS A 103 9.28 -12.24 12.36
C HIS A 103 8.21 -11.19 12.72
N ALA A 104 7.89 -10.28 11.81
CA ALA A 104 6.86 -9.26 12.03
C ALA A 104 5.50 -9.90 12.37
N ILE A 105 5.10 -10.92 11.61
CA ILE A 105 3.85 -11.65 11.86
C ILE A 105 3.94 -12.46 13.15
N TRP A 106 5.05 -13.11 13.38
CA TRP A 106 5.26 -13.91 14.61
C TRP A 106 5.05 -13.09 15.89
N LEU A 107 5.48 -11.82 15.92
CA LEU A 107 5.26 -10.91 17.03
C LEU A 107 3.79 -10.69 17.37
N THR A 108 2.87 -10.90 16.42
CA THR A 108 1.42 -10.74 16.64
C THR A 108 0.76 -11.92 17.35
N LYS A 109 1.50 -13.00 17.63
CA LYS A 109 1.02 -14.28 18.17
C LYS A 109 0.14 -14.15 19.42
N ASN A 110 0.42 -13.16 20.27
CA ASN A 110 -0.31 -12.98 21.53
C ASN A 110 -1.59 -12.14 21.40
N VAL A 111 -1.82 -11.49 20.25
CA VAL A 111 -3.00 -10.64 19.96
C VAL A 111 -3.89 -11.23 18.88
N VAL A 112 -3.50 -12.39 18.33
CA VAL A 112 -4.24 -13.14 17.32
C VAL A 112 -4.74 -14.44 17.93
N ASN A 113 -6.03 -14.73 17.74
CA ASN A 113 -6.58 -16.02 18.14
C ASN A 113 -6.30 -17.06 17.05
N LYS A 114 -5.87 -18.26 17.43
CA LYS A 114 -5.57 -19.37 16.52
C LYS A 114 -6.76 -19.85 15.67
N ASN A 115 -7.98 -19.49 16.06
CA ASN A 115 -9.22 -19.87 15.36
C ASN A 115 -9.79 -18.72 14.51
N GLU A 116 -9.11 -17.58 14.41
CA GLU A 116 -9.47 -16.48 13.51
C GLU A 116 -8.84 -16.69 12.15
N ASP A 117 -9.53 -16.28 11.09
CA ASP A 117 -8.92 -16.15 9.77
C ASP A 117 -8.08 -14.86 9.73
N LEU A 118 -6.98 -14.85 8.99
CA LEU A 118 -6.12 -13.68 8.89
C LEU A 118 -6.10 -13.11 7.47
N MET A 119 -6.14 -11.79 7.37
CA MET A 119 -5.76 -11.05 6.17
C MET A 119 -4.45 -10.34 6.45
N ILE A 120 -3.36 -10.80 5.84
CA ILE A 120 -2.02 -10.21 5.99
C ILE A 120 -1.75 -9.33 4.78
N VAL A 121 -1.39 -8.06 5.01
CA VAL A 121 -1.13 -7.08 3.95
C VAL A 121 0.19 -6.38 4.22
N LEU A 122 1.06 -6.31 3.21
CA LEU A 122 2.26 -5.48 3.27
C LEU A 122 1.85 -4.00 3.15
N GLY A 123 2.45 -3.15 3.98
CA GLY A 123 2.05 -1.75 4.14
C GLY A 123 2.41 -0.81 2.98
N ASP A 124 2.85 -1.35 1.87
CA ASP A 124 3.17 -0.64 0.64
C ASP A 124 2.48 -1.23 -0.60
N THR A 125 1.59 -2.18 -0.38
CA THR A 125 0.87 -2.90 -1.43
C THR A 125 -0.56 -2.38 -1.57
N ILE A 126 -0.88 -1.86 -2.73
CA ILE A 126 -2.24 -1.53 -3.15
C ILE A 126 -2.59 -2.41 -4.35
N CYS A 127 -3.81 -2.95 -4.39
CA CYS A 127 -4.28 -3.71 -5.55
C CYS A 127 -5.73 -3.35 -5.90
N ASP A 128 -6.13 -3.67 -7.12
CA ASP A 128 -7.48 -3.43 -7.65
C ASP A 128 -8.43 -4.65 -7.52
N HIS A 129 -8.13 -5.56 -6.59
CA HIS A 129 -8.93 -6.77 -6.40
C HIS A 129 -10.04 -6.56 -5.37
N ASP A 130 -11.23 -7.11 -5.64
CA ASP A 130 -12.32 -7.15 -4.65
C ASP A 130 -11.98 -8.14 -3.52
N LEU A 131 -11.47 -7.60 -2.42
CA LEU A 131 -11.09 -8.38 -1.25
C LEU A 131 -12.29 -9.07 -0.55
N LYS A 132 -13.54 -8.65 -0.82
CA LYS A 132 -14.74 -9.36 -0.32
C LYS A 132 -14.80 -10.79 -0.82
N THR A 133 -14.38 -11.03 -2.05
CA THR A 133 -14.34 -12.39 -2.60
C THR A 133 -13.28 -13.25 -1.93
N VAL A 134 -12.17 -12.63 -1.52
CA VAL A 134 -11.06 -13.30 -0.83
C VAL A 134 -11.45 -13.70 0.59
N VAL A 135 -12.00 -12.77 1.40
CA VAL A 135 -12.38 -13.05 2.80
C VAL A 135 -13.55 -14.02 2.93
N ASN A 136 -14.33 -14.23 1.89
CA ASN A 136 -15.41 -15.22 1.85
C ASN A 136 -14.96 -16.58 1.29
N SER A 137 -13.68 -16.77 1.04
CA SER A 137 -13.13 -18.04 0.57
C SER A 137 -13.13 -19.11 1.65
N ASN A 138 -13.36 -20.37 1.25
CA ASN A 138 -13.23 -21.53 2.13
C ASN A 138 -11.82 -22.11 2.19
N ILE A 139 -10.87 -21.53 1.48
CA ILE A 139 -9.48 -21.96 1.37
C ILE A 139 -8.54 -20.76 1.50
N SER A 140 -7.38 -20.97 2.09
CA SER A 140 -6.32 -19.95 2.16
C SER A 140 -5.90 -19.46 0.78
N GLN A 141 -5.62 -18.17 0.63
CA GLN A 141 -5.33 -17.57 -0.67
C GLN A 141 -4.09 -16.67 -0.64
N ILE A 142 -3.40 -16.63 -1.76
CA ILE A 142 -2.23 -15.78 -2.00
C ILE A 142 -2.48 -14.90 -3.22
N GLY A 143 -2.37 -13.57 -3.05
CA GLY A 143 -2.44 -12.63 -4.15
C GLY A 143 -1.21 -12.73 -5.05
N VAL A 144 -1.44 -12.86 -6.36
CA VAL A 144 -0.37 -12.98 -7.35
C VAL A 144 -0.60 -12.09 -8.56
N LYS A 145 0.50 -11.64 -9.16
CA LYS A 145 0.54 -10.92 -10.43
C LYS A 145 1.60 -11.50 -11.34
N LYS A 146 1.26 -11.65 -12.63
CA LYS A 146 2.26 -11.97 -13.65
C LYS A 146 3.12 -10.74 -13.91
N VAL A 147 4.44 -10.90 -13.79
CA VAL A 147 5.45 -9.84 -14.04
C VAL A 147 6.49 -10.32 -15.04
N ASP A 148 7.21 -9.39 -15.67
CA ASP A 148 8.26 -9.74 -16.63
C ASP A 148 9.52 -10.28 -15.91
N ASP A 149 9.92 -9.65 -14.81
CA ASP A 149 11.04 -10.08 -13.97
C ASP A 149 10.60 -10.25 -12.51
N PRO A 150 10.44 -11.50 -12.00
CA PRO A 150 9.97 -11.75 -10.65
C PRO A 150 11.09 -11.85 -9.59
N ARG A 151 12.36 -11.65 -9.94
CA ARG A 151 13.50 -11.92 -9.05
C ARG A 151 13.56 -11.08 -7.78
N ASP A 152 12.90 -9.93 -7.77
CA ASP A 152 12.83 -9.03 -6.61
C ASP A 152 11.71 -9.42 -5.62
N PHE A 153 10.91 -10.46 -5.93
CA PHE A 153 9.68 -10.81 -5.22
C PHE A 153 9.65 -12.27 -4.79
N GLY A 154 8.80 -12.59 -3.84
CA GLY A 154 8.36 -13.95 -3.63
C GLY A 154 7.60 -14.45 -4.87
N VAL A 155 7.86 -15.67 -5.31
CA VAL A 155 7.30 -16.27 -6.54
C VAL A 155 6.48 -17.49 -6.21
N ALA A 156 5.26 -17.58 -6.78
CA ALA A 156 4.39 -18.75 -6.67
C ALA A 156 4.44 -19.60 -7.95
N GLU A 157 4.62 -20.92 -7.80
CA GLU A 157 4.43 -21.91 -8.86
C GLU A 157 2.99 -22.44 -8.76
N LEU A 158 2.21 -22.29 -9.84
CA LEU A 158 0.79 -22.64 -9.86
C LEU A 158 0.52 -23.79 -10.80
N ASN A 159 -0.51 -24.58 -10.48
CA ASN A 159 -1.09 -25.52 -11.44
C ASN A 159 -2.16 -24.83 -12.33
N LYS A 160 -2.81 -25.60 -13.20
CA LYS A 160 -3.83 -25.09 -14.14
C LYS A 160 -5.13 -24.61 -13.44
N ASN A 161 -5.33 -24.97 -12.17
CA ASN A 161 -6.50 -24.60 -11.37
C ASN A 161 -6.21 -23.44 -10.41
N ASP A 162 -5.09 -22.73 -10.59
CA ASP A 162 -4.57 -21.70 -9.70
C ASP A 162 -4.26 -22.20 -8.26
N GLU A 163 -4.04 -23.50 -8.08
CA GLU A 163 -3.54 -24.03 -6.81
C GLU A 163 -2.04 -23.78 -6.70
N VAL A 164 -1.60 -23.31 -5.55
CA VAL A 164 -0.20 -23.02 -5.27
C VAL A 164 0.54 -24.29 -4.94
N LEU A 165 1.48 -24.68 -5.80
CA LEU A 165 2.31 -25.87 -5.62
C LEU A 165 3.56 -25.60 -4.81
N LYS A 166 4.12 -24.40 -4.97
CA LYS A 166 5.35 -23.99 -4.31
C LYS A 166 5.45 -22.47 -4.26
N VAL A 167 6.08 -21.94 -3.21
CA VAL A 167 6.49 -20.55 -3.12
C VAL A 167 7.98 -20.44 -2.80
N VAL A 168 8.66 -19.45 -3.39
CA VAL A 168 10.11 -19.24 -3.21
C VAL A 168 10.36 -17.73 -3.09
N GLU A 169 11.09 -17.33 -2.04
CA GLU A 169 11.48 -15.94 -1.86
C GLU A 169 12.63 -15.57 -2.79
N LYS A 170 12.49 -14.51 -3.56
CA LYS A 170 13.50 -13.90 -4.45
C LYS A 170 14.40 -14.91 -5.16
N PRO A 171 13.85 -15.83 -5.96
CA PRO A 171 14.64 -16.90 -6.59
C PRO A 171 15.62 -16.33 -7.61
N LEU A 172 16.89 -16.75 -7.55
CA LEU A 172 17.90 -16.37 -8.56
C LEU A 172 17.50 -16.84 -9.97
N ILE A 173 16.88 -18.02 -10.06
CA ILE A 173 16.37 -18.61 -11.31
C ILE A 173 14.90 -18.95 -11.08
N PRO A 174 13.96 -18.01 -11.40
CA PRO A 174 12.55 -18.23 -11.18
C PRO A 174 11.99 -19.28 -12.16
N LYS A 175 11.19 -20.22 -11.64
CA LYS A 175 10.47 -21.21 -12.45
C LYS A 175 9.07 -20.75 -12.87
N SER A 176 8.62 -19.63 -12.31
CA SER A 176 7.34 -19.00 -12.58
C SER A 176 7.53 -17.50 -12.62
N ASN A 177 6.66 -16.80 -13.33
CA ASN A 177 6.61 -15.32 -13.35
C ASN A 177 5.43 -14.76 -12.55
N MET A 178 4.85 -15.57 -11.67
CA MET A 178 3.77 -15.18 -10.79
C MET A 178 4.35 -14.63 -9.48
N ALA A 179 4.56 -13.32 -9.43
CA ALA A 179 5.02 -12.62 -8.23
C ALA A 179 3.89 -12.57 -7.19
N MET A 180 4.23 -12.84 -5.93
CA MET A 180 3.31 -12.65 -4.80
C MET A 180 3.22 -11.15 -4.48
N VAL A 181 2.00 -10.62 -4.42
CA VAL A 181 1.77 -9.17 -4.31
C VAL A 181 1.76 -8.65 -2.88
N GLY A 182 1.97 -9.51 -1.88
CA GLY A 182 1.99 -9.07 -0.49
C GLY A 182 0.60 -9.02 0.18
N ILE A 183 -0.37 -9.74 -0.34
CA ILE A 183 -1.71 -9.92 0.25
C ILE A 183 -1.99 -11.40 0.40
N TYR A 184 -2.29 -11.82 1.63
CA TYR A 184 -2.46 -13.21 2.00
C TYR A 184 -3.71 -13.37 2.87
N TYR A 185 -4.57 -14.30 2.52
CA TYR A 185 -5.69 -14.72 3.34
C TYR A 185 -5.41 -16.12 3.90
N ILE A 186 -5.35 -16.25 5.20
CA ILE A 186 -4.93 -17.48 5.90
C ILE A 186 -6.06 -17.97 6.80
N LYS A 187 -6.53 -19.16 6.55
CA LYS A 187 -7.53 -19.85 7.39
C LYS A 187 -6.88 -20.70 8.47
N GLU A 188 -5.74 -21.28 8.16
CA GLU A 188 -4.99 -22.18 9.03
C GLU A 188 -4.03 -21.38 9.92
N THR A 189 -4.54 -20.42 10.67
CA THR A 189 -3.78 -19.49 11.53
C THR A 189 -2.89 -20.21 12.53
N ALA A 190 -3.38 -21.30 13.14
CA ALA A 190 -2.58 -22.12 14.04
C ALA A 190 -1.36 -22.74 13.34
N ALA A 191 -1.54 -23.21 12.10
CA ALA A 191 -0.45 -23.79 11.31
C ALA A 191 0.58 -22.72 10.89
N LEU A 192 0.11 -21.51 10.54
CA LEU A 192 1.02 -20.39 10.24
C LEU A 192 1.93 -20.08 11.43
N PHE A 193 1.36 -19.91 12.64
CA PHE A 193 2.19 -19.62 13.82
C PHE A 193 3.10 -20.78 14.21
N ASN A 194 2.70 -22.03 14.01
CA ASN A 194 3.58 -23.18 14.21
C ASN A 194 4.75 -23.17 13.20
N ALA A 195 4.50 -22.84 11.93
CA ALA A 195 5.55 -22.71 10.91
C ALA A 195 6.54 -21.58 11.25
N LEU A 196 6.02 -20.46 11.74
CA LEU A 196 6.85 -19.33 12.19
C LEU A 196 7.65 -19.68 13.46
N ASP A 197 7.07 -20.41 14.42
CA ASP A 197 7.78 -20.90 15.62
C ASP A 197 8.95 -21.83 15.22
N GLU A 198 8.73 -22.74 14.28
CA GLU A 198 9.76 -23.67 13.77
C GLU A 198 10.88 -22.89 13.08
N GLN A 199 10.54 -21.99 12.14
CA GLN A 199 11.50 -21.13 11.43
C GLN A 199 12.39 -20.32 12.39
N LEU A 200 11.81 -19.72 13.43
CA LEU A 200 12.55 -18.94 14.40
C LEU A 200 13.43 -19.82 15.33
N SER A 201 12.93 -20.99 15.73
CA SER A 201 13.65 -21.93 16.61
C SER A 201 14.87 -22.55 15.93
N GLU A 202 14.76 -22.83 14.63
CA GLU A 202 15.83 -23.38 13.80
C GLU A 202 16.79 -22.30 13.27
N ASN A 203 16.47 -21.03 13.53
CA ASN A 203 17.20 -19.83 13.08
C ASN A 203 17.37 -19.83 11.53
N GLU A 204 16.33 -20.24 10.81
CA GLU A 204 16.29 -20.27 9.34
C GLU A 204 16.16 -18.86 8.75
N LYS A 205 17.25 -18.13 8.75
CA LYS A 205 17.38 -16.82 8.13
C LYS A 205 17.95 -16.93 6.73
N ASP A 206 17.57 -15.99 5.87
CA ASP A 206 18.23 -15.82 4.58
C ASP A 206 19.64 -15.22 4.71
N ALA A 207 20.30 -14.96 3.58
CA ALA A 207 21.63 -14.35 3.53
C ALA A 207 21.67 -12.91 4.10
N GLU A 208 20.52 -12.22 4.16
CA GLU A 208 20.35 -10.87 4.70
C GLU A 208 20.03 -10.90 6.22
N GLY A 209 19.83 -12.08 6.80
CA GLY A 209 19.50 -12.28 8.20
C GLY A 209 18.01 -12.16 8.52
N GLU A 210 17.13 -12.31 7.52
CA GLU A 210 15.70 -12.12 7.65
C GLU A 210 14.91 -13.45 7.68
N TYR A 211 13.81 -13.46 8.43
CA TYR A 211 12.79 -14.51 8.40
C TYR A 211 11.66 -14.09 7.46
N HIS A 212 11.49 -14.76 6.35
CA HIS A 212 10.45 -14.43 5.38
C HIS A 212 9.15 -15.19 5.63
N LEU A 213 8.01 -14.50 5.46
CA LEU A 213 6.69 -15.15 5.45
C LEU A 213 6.62 -16.24 4.39
N THR A 214 7.26 -16.05 3.24
CA THR A 214 7.30 -17.00 2.13
C THR A 214 7.79 -18.38 2.56
N ASN A 215 8.79 -18.45 3.44
CA ASN A 215 9.32 -19.72 3.95
C ASN A 215 8.30 -20.43 4.85
N ALA A 216 7.60 -19.68 5.71
CA ALA A 216 6.52 -20.25 6.54
C ALA A 216 5.36 -20.77 5.69
N LEU A 217 4.99 -20.04 4.62
CA LEU A 217 3.96 -20.50 3.66
C LEU A 217 4.41 -21.77 2.92
N GLN A 218 5.69 -21.83 2.49
CA GLN A 218 6.25 -23.01 1.86
C GLN A 218 6.18 -24.23 2.79
N PHE A 219 6.55 -24.04 4.05
CA PHE A 219 6.45 -25.10 5.06
C PHE A 219 5.00 -25.58 5.25
N MET A 220 4.02 -24.66 5.29
CA MET A 220 2.60 -25.02 5.36
C MET A 220 2.16 -25.87 4.15
N ILE A 221 2.60 -25.50 2.94
CA ILE A 221 2.33 -26.26 1.70
C ILE A 221 2.93 -27.69 1.79
N GLU A 222 4.15 -27.81 2.27
CA GLU A 222 4.84 -29.11 2.45
C GLU A 222 4.15 -30.02 3.51
N LYS A 223 3.46 -29.40 4.48
CA LYS A 223 2.61 -30.10 5.45
C LYS A 223 1.20 -30.43 4.92
N GLY A 224 0.94 -30.16 3.64
CA GLY A 224 -0.31 -30.50 2.95
C GLY A 224 -1.42 -29.45 3.08
N ILE A 225 -1.13 -28.23 3.51
CA ILE A 225 -2.10 -27.13 3.51
C ILE A 225 -2.22 -26.59 2.09
N ASN A 226 -3.45 -26.51 1.61
CA ASN A 226 -3.73 -26.06 0.25
C ASN A 226 -3.94 -24.54 0.20
N PHE A 227 -3.25 -23.89 -0.70
CA PHE A 227 -3.43 -22.49 -1.04
C PHE A 227 -3.93 -22.34 -2.47
N LYS A 228 -4.77 -21.35 -2.70
CA LYS A 228 -5.20 -20.94 -4.03
C LYS A 228 -4.69 -19.54 -4.34
N ALA A 229 -4.22 -19.33 -5.56
CA ALA A 229 -3.86 -17.99 -5.99
C ALA A 229 -5.10 -17.20 -6.41
N PHE A 230 -5.19 -15.92 -6.03
CA PHE A 230 -6.06 -14.95 -6.68
C PHE A 230 -5.22 -13.97 -7.48
N ARG A 231 -5.66 -13.69 -8.71
CA ARG A 231 -4.90 -12.84 -9.63
C ARG A 231 -5.36 -11.40 -9.51
N VAL A 232 -4.41 -10.48 -9.37
CA VAL A 232 -4.69 -9.04 -9.39
C VAL A 232 -4.37 -8.48 -10.77
N ALA A 233 -5.26 -7.61 -11.29
CA ALA A 233 -5.05 -6.95 -12.57
C ALA A 233 -4.05 -5.81 -12.43
N ASN A 234 -4.21 -4.96 -11.42
CA ASN A 234 -3.25 -3.92 -11.09
C ASN A 234 -2.68 -4.14 -9.68
N TRP A 235 -1.39 -4.10 -9.60
CA TRP A 235 -0.61 -4.17 -8.38
C TRP A 235 0.34 -2.99 -8.34
N PHE A 236 0.27 -2.23 -7.26
CA PHE A 236 1.03 -1.03 -7.06
C PHE A 236 1.97 -1.24 -5.86
N ASP A 237 3.22 -1.57 -6.18
CA ASP A 237 4.32 -1.55 -5.21
C ASP A 237 4.81 -0.11 -5.04
N CYS A 238 4.35 0.56 -3.99
CA CYS A 238 4.72 1.93 -3.67
C CYS A 238 6.17 2.05 -3.13
N GLY A 239 7.06 1.12 -3.47
CA GLY A 239 8.45 1.06 -2.98
C GLY A 239 9.43 2.00 -3.67
N LYS A 240 9.13 2.45 -4.88
CA LYS A 240 9.99 3.31 -5.70
C LYS A 240 9.23 4.56 -6.11
N LYS A 241 9.97 5.67 -6.39
CA LYS A 241 9.40 6.96 -6.80
C LYS A 241 8.49 6.82 -8.04
N GLU A 242 8.99 6.14 -9.06
CA GLU A 242 8.31 5.98 -10.34
C GLU A 242 6.98 5.24 -10.17
N ASN A 243 7.00 4.17 -9.38
CA ASN A 243 5.80 3.38 -9.07
C ASN A 243 4.79 4.22 -8.29
N LEU A 244 5.25 5.01 -7.31
CA LEU A 244 4.39 5.87 -6.50
C LEU A 244 3.68 6.93 -7.37
N LEU A 245 4.39 7.56 -8.29
CA LEU A 245 3.81 8.54 -9.23
C LEU A 245 2.82 7.88 -10.20
N THR A 246 3.15 6.70 -10.72
CA THR A 246 2.24 5.93 -11.59
C THR A 246 0.97 5.54 -10.83
N THR A 247 1.11 5.05 -9.61
CA THR A 247 -0.02 4.70 -8.74
C THR A 247 -0.89 5.92 -8.46
N ASN A 248 -0.26 7.06 -8.15
CA ASN A 248 -0.97 8.33 -7.93
C ASN A 248 -1.85 8.69 -9.14
N ALA A 249 -1.30 8.62 -10.35
CA ALA A 249 -2.02 8.96 -11.57
C ALA A 249 -3.23 8.04 -11.81
N ILE A 250 -3.07 6.73 -11.57
CA ILE A 250 -4.14 5.75 -11.75
C ILE A 250 -5.25 5.96 -10.72
N LEU A 251 -4.90 6.08 -9.44
CA LEU A 251 -5.90 6.30 -8.39
C LEU A 251 -6.63 7.65 -8.54
N LEU A 252 -5.95 8.69 -9.00
CA LEU A 252 -6.58 9.98 -9.30
C LEU A 252 -7.60 9.86 -10.44
N LYS A 253 -7.28 9.08 -11.47
CA LYS A 253 -8.21 8.83 -12.58
C LYS A 253 -9.45 8.08 -12.12
N ASP A 254 -9.29 7.02 -11.31
CA ASP A 254 -10.41 6.27 -10.75
C ASP A 254 -11.34 7.17 -9.90
N LEU A 255 -10.77 8.11 -9.14
CA LEU A 255 -11.53 9.09 -8.35
C LEU A 255 -12.28 10.10 -9.24
N GLU A 256 -11.71 10.53 -10.37
CA GLU A 256 -12.37 11.42 -11.33
C GLU A 256 -13.55 10.74 -12.00
N ASP A 257 -13.40 9.48 -12.43
CA ASP A 257 -14.46 8.66 -13.01
C ASP A 257 -15.65 8.46 -12.06
N LEU A 258 -15.42 8.55 -10.74
CA LEU A 258 -16.46 8.53 -9.69
C LEU A 258 -17.10 9.92 -9.42
N GLY A 259 -16.76 10.96 -10.19
CA GLY A 259 -17.38 12.30 -10.09
C GLY A 259 -16.62 13.30 -9.23
N GLY A 260 -15.30 13.22 -9.19
CA GLY A 260 -14.42 14.19 -8.53
C GLY A 260 -14.66 15.63 -9.02
N ASN A 261 -15.00 16.53 -8.11
CA ASN A 261 -15.42 17.90 -8.41
C ASN A 261 -14.21 18.85 -8.25
N HIS A 262 -13.45 19.07 -9.30
CA HIS A 262 -12.34 20.04 -9.29
C HIS A 262 -12.75 21.36 -9.91
N ARG A 263 -13.05 22.37 -9.06
CA ARG A 263 -13.43 23.70 -9.50
C ARG A 263 -12.19 24.59 -9.58
N SER A 264 -11.71 24.86 -10.79
CA SER A 264 -10.66 25.87 -11.04
C SER A 264 -11.05 27.28 -10.56
N GLU A 265 -12.35 27.59 -10.50
CA GLU A 265 -12.89 28.86 -10.00
C GLU A 265 -12.50 29.19 -8.53
N LYS A 266 -12.07 28.17 -7.77
CA LYS A 266 -11.61 28.34 -6.39
C LYS A 266 -10.23 29.03 -6.30
N TYR A 267 -9.42 28.98 -7.38
CA TYR A 267 -8.02 29.40 -7.33
C TYR A 267 -7.75 30.60 -8.25
N ASN A 268 -7.11 31.65 -7.68
CA ASN A 268 -6.92 32.94 -8.34
C ASN A 268 -6.01 32.82 -9.57
N ASN A 269 -6.53 33.20 -10.74
CA ASN A 269 -5.80 33.25 -12.02
C ASN A 269 -5.01 31.93 -12.29
N SER A 270 -5.63 30.78 -12.00
CA SER A 270 -4.96 29.48 -12.09
C SER A 270 -5.79 28.49 -12.91
N VAL A 271 -5.11 27.56 -13.57
CA VAL A 271 -5.72 26.49 -14.38
C VAL A 271 -5.53 25.15 -13.68
N ILE A 272 -6.62 24.44 -13.45
CA ILE A 272 -6.57 23.08 -12.89
C ILE A 272 -6.92 22.10 -14.01
N ILE A 273 -6.01 21.19 -14.29
CA ILE A 273 -6.13 20.16 -15.34
C ILE A 273 -6.33 18.80 -14.67
N PRO A 274 -7.54 18.24 -14.66
CA PRO A 274 -7.80 16.93 -14.09
C PRO A 274 -7.01 15.78 -14.79
N PRO A 275 -6.82 14.63 -14.11
CA PRO A 275 -7.20 14.32 -12.72
C PRO A 275 -6.22 14.95 -11.71
N VAL A 276 -6.74 15.54 -10.65
CA VAL A 276 -5.94 16.11 -9.55
C VAL A 276 -6.62 15.90 -8.21
N SER A 277 -5.85 15.92 -7.13
CA SER A 277 -6.35 16.04 -5.76
C SER A 277 -5.68 17.21 -5.08
N ILE A 278 -6.47 18.17 -4.60
CA ILE A 278 -5.99 19.36 -3.89
C ILE A 278 -6.68 19.38 -2.54
N ALA A 279 -5.90 19.22 -1.48
CA ALA A 279 -6.39 19.20 -0.11
C ALA A 279 -6.85 20.60 0.38
N ASP A 280 -7.47 20.64 1.54
CA ASP A 280 -7.98 21.88 2.13
C ASP A 280 -6.85 22.85 2.55
N GLY A 281 -7.19 24.14 2.61
CA GLY A 281 -6.26 25.19 3.04
C GLY A 281 -5.22 25.58 2.00
N CYS A 282 -5.20 24.98 0.80
CA CYS A 282 -4.26 25.36 -0.26
C CYS A 282 -4.53 26.74 -0.83
N ILE A 283 -3.45 27.48 -1.05
CA ILE A 283 -3.45 28.80 -1.71
C ILE A 283 -2.70 28.65 -3.04
N ILE A 284 -3.42 28.76 -4.16
CA ILE A 284 -2.85 28.57 -5.50
C ILE A 284 -3.14 29.81 -6.32
N ASN A 285 -2.09 30.49 -6.81
CA ASN A 285 -2.18 31.73 -7.56
C ASN A 285 -1.30 31.67 -8.83
N ASN A 286 -1.81 32.19 -9.95
CA ASN A 286 -1.08 32.33 -11.21
C ASN A 286 -0.39 31.05 -11.66
N SER A 287 -1.03 29.89 -11.49
CA SER A 287 -0.37 28.57 -11.63
C SER A 287 -1.18 27.61 -12.48
N ILE A 288 -0.53 26.58 -12.98
CA ILE A 288 -1.14 25.45 -13.69
C ILE A 288 -0.88 24.18 -12.88
N ILE A 289 -1.94 23.50 -12.43
CA ILE A 289 -1.85 22.27 -11.64
C ILE A 289 -2.50 21.12 -12.39
N GLY A 290 -1.75 20.05 -12.55
CA GLY A 290 -2.21 18.83 -13.23
C GLY A 290 -1.70 18.71 -14.67
N PRO A 291 -2.04 17.59 -15.35
CA PRO A 291 -2.77 16.46 -14.77
C PRO A 291 -1.93 15.65 -13.76
N ASN A 292 -2.59 14.68 -13.11
CA ASN A 292 -1.99 13.69 -12.22
C ASN A 292 -1.24 14.29 -11.01
N ALA A 293 -1.72 15.41 -10.47
CA ALA A 293 -1.10 16.07 -9.34
C ALA A 293 -1.89 15.87 -8.04
N THR A 294 -1.19 15.51 -6.97
CA THR A 294 -1.71 15.49 -5.60
C THR A 294 -1.04 16.59 -4.80
N ILE A 295 -1.83 17.48 -4.20
CA ILE A 295 -1.37 18.62 -3.41
C ILE A 295 -1.87 18.46 -1.97
N GLY A 296 -0.94 18.41 -1.02
CA GLY A 296 -1.22 18.29 0.42
C GLY A 296 -1.80 19.55 1.05
N GLU A 297 -2.33 19.39 2.27
CA GLU A 297 -3.01 20.43 3.03
C GLU A 297 -2.14 21.69 3.23
N ASN A 298 -2.78 22.86 3.22
CA ASN A 298 -2.16 24.15 3.54
C ASN A 298 -0.91 24.49 2.70
N THR A 299 -0.81 23.93 1.50
CA THR A 299 0.29 24.16 0.56
C THR A 299 0.06 25.48 -0.18
N ILE A 300 1.13 26.25 -0.36
CA ILE A 300 1.12 27.53 -1.07
C ILE A 300 1.87 27.37 -2.39
N ILE A 301 1.20 27.68 -3.51
CA ILE A 301 1.77 27.57 -4.85
C ILE A 301 1.54 28.88 -5.59
N SER A 302 2.60 29.50 -6.12
CA SER A 302 2.52 30.73 -6.89
C SER A 302 3.40 30.69 -8.13
N ALA A 303 2.90 31.26 -9.24
CA ALA A 303 3.59 31.40 -10.52
C ALA A 303 4.27 30.11 -11.00
N SER A 304 3.61 28.95 -10.84
CA SER A 304 4.22 27.62 -10.99
C SER A 304 3.41 26.70 -11.91
N ILE A 305 4.08 25.73 -12.51
CA ILE A 305 3.47 24.63 -13.29
C ILE A 305 3.83 23.30 -12.63
N ILE A 306 2.82 22.51 -12.24
CA ILE A 306 3.01 21.24 -11.55
C ILE A 306 2.16 20.18 -12.23
N LYS A 307 2.80 19.10 -12.72
CA LYS A 307 2.14 17.95 -13.33
C LYS A 307 2.80 16.63 -12.91
N ASP A 308 2.05 15.54 -12.98
CA ASP A 308 2.54 14.18 -12.68
C ASP A 308 3.32 14.10 -11.35
N SER A 309 2.86 14.82 -10.31
CA SER A 309 3.65 15.08 -9.12
C SER A 309 2.84 14.95 -7.84
N ILE A 310 3.54 14.66 -6.74
CA ILE A 310 3.00 14.61 -5.39
C ILE A 310 3.68 15.70 -4.56
N ILE A 311 2.89 16.60 -4.01
CA ILE A 311 3.35 17.69 -3.14
C ILE A 311 2.81 17.45 -1.74
N GLY A 312 3.69 17.43 -0.76
CA GLY A 312 3.36 17.26 0.66
C GLY A 312 2.63 18.48 1.24
N SER A 313 2.14 18.32 2.47
CA SER A 313 1.43 19.38 3.20
C SER A 313 2.38 20.49 3.65
N TYR A 314 1.85 21.72 3.75
CA TYR A 314 2.59 22.91 4.19
C TYR A 314 3.80 23.26 3.32
N ALA A 315 3.87 22.72 2.11
CA ALA A 315 4.93 23.05 1.17
C ALA A 315 4.69 24.46 0.57
N LYS A 316 5.77 25.14 0.20
CA LYS A 316 5.72 26.42 -0.48
C LYS A 316 6.50 26.32 -1.79
N LEU A 317 5.81 26.56 -2.91
CA LEU A 317 6.37 26.46 -4.26
C LEU A 317 6.19 27.78 -4.97
N GLU A 318 7.27 28.40 -5.42
CA GLU A 318 7.26 29.72 -6.09
C GLU A 318 8.10 29.68 -7.36
N GLU A 319 7.51 30.11 -8.47
CA GLU A 319 8.20 30.25 -9.77
C GLU A 319 8.88 28.96 -10.25
N VAL A 320 8.25 27.79 -10.05
CA VAL A 320 8.82 26.48 -10.41
C VAL A 320 8.03 25.79 -11.52
N VAL A 321 8.72 25.00 -12.32
CA VAL A 321 8.13 24.03 -13.25
C VAL A 321 8.53 22.64 -12.80
N LEU A 322 7.56 21.86 -12.29
CA LEU A 322 7.79 20.52 -11.79
C LEU A 322 7.00 19.50 -12.60
N HIS A 323 7.67 18.44 -12.96
CA HIS A 323 7.02 17.24 -13.48
C HIS A 323 7.67 16.00 -12.86
N SER A 324 6.92 14.92 -12.75
CA SER A 324 7.39 13.64 -12.21
C SER A 324 8.16 13.80 -10.89
N SER A 325 7.66 14.69 -10.00
CA SER A 325 8.34 15.11 -8.79
C SER A 325 7.58 14.70 -7.53
N ILE A 326 8.32 14.43 -6.46
CA ILE A 326 7.75 14.25 -5.12
C ILE A 326 8.42 15.26 -4.19
N ILE A 327 7.63 16.15 -3.61
CA ILE A 327 8.07 17.17 -2.67
C ILE A 327 7.53 16.81 -1.29
N GLY A 328 8.39 16.81 -0.29
CA GLY A 328 8.02 16.48 1.11
C GLY A 328 7.19 17.58 1.78
N ASN A 329 6.72 17.26 2.98
CA ASN A 329 6.02 18.26 3.83
C ASN A 329 6.98 19.38 4.25
N ASP A 330 6.44 20.56 4.49
CA ASP A 330 7.17 21.76 4.97
C ASP A 330 8.34 22.16 4.06
N ALA A 331 8.38 21.68 2.81
CA ALA A 331 9.45 22.00 1.87
C ALA A 331 9.23 23.36 1.21
N PHE A 332 10.30 24.12 1.03
CA PHE A 332 10.29 25.35 0.26
C PHE A 332 11.12 25.15 -1.02
N VAL A 333 10.49 25.38 -2.19
CA VAL A 333 11.16 25.35 -3.49
C VAL A 333 10.88 26.65 -4.21
N HIS A 334 11.94 27.34 -4.59
CA HIS A 334 11.87 28.58 -5.37
C HIS A 334 12.67 28.41 -6.67
N GLY A 335 12.07 28.83 -7.77
CA GLY A 335 12.72 28.78 -9.09
C GLY A 335 13.98 29.62 -9.15
N VAL A 336 14.91 29.24 -10.02
CA VAL A 336 16.15 29.98 -10.26
C VAL A 336 15.92 30.93 -11.43
N THR A 337 16.03 32.22 -11.18
CA THR A 337 16.07 33.22 -12.25
C THR A 337 17.45 33.16 -12.89
N GLN A 338 17.53 32.79 -14.15
CA GLN A 338 18.77 32.78 -14.92
C GLN A 338 18.83 34.05 -15.75
N SER A 339 20.00 34.74 -15.72
CA SER A 339 20.31 35.82 -16.65
C SER A 339 21.14 35.25 -17.79
N LEU A 340 20.54 35.14 -18.97
CA LEU A 340 21.17 34.55 -20.14
C LEU A 340 21.45 35.65 -21.17
N ASN A 341 22.64 35.61 -21.76
CA ASN A 341 22.98 36.39 -22.95
C ASN A 341 23.32 35.38 -24.06
N ILE A 342 22.35 35.21 -24.98
CA ILE A 342 22.38 34.12 -25.99
C ILE A 342 22.54 34.77 -27.36
N GLY A 343 23.51 34.30 -28.15
CA GLY A 343 23.71 34.68 -29.55
C GLY A 343 22.76 33.94 -30.51
N ASP A 344 22.84 34.33 -31.80
CA ASP A 344 22.04 33.69 -32.85
C ASP A 344 22.40 32.21 -33.03
N ASN A 345 21.39 31.40 -33.39
CA ASN A 345 21.51 29.95 -33.67
C ASN A 345 22.04 29.11 -32.47
N THR A 346 21.77 29.53 -31.23
CA THR A 346 22.13 28.80 -30.02
C THR A 346 20.94 27.95 -29.56
N GLU A 347 21.19 26.68 -29.31
CA GLU A 347 20.25 25.77 -28.63
C GLU A 347 20.74 25.53 -27.21
N ILE A 348 19.86 25.71 -26.24
CA ILE A 348 20.15 25.46 -24.84
C ILE A 348 19.06 24.50 -24.30
N ASP A 349 19.46 23.29 -23.94
CA ASP A 349 18.63 22.35 -23.24
C ASP A 349 18.90 22.49 -21.72
N LEU A 350 17.88 22.84 -20.96
CA LEU A 350 17.97 23.00 -19.50
C LEU A 350 17.46 21.78 -18.73
N GLY A 351 17.20 20.64 -19.40
CA GLY A 351 16.75 19.38 -18.83
C GLY A 351 15.28 19.10 -18.97
#